data_3d4a1c54b613f839c2421e47c9013017
#
_entry.id   3d4a1c54b613f839c2421e47c9013017
#
_cell.length_a   1.000
_cell.length_b   1.000
_cell.length_c   1.000
_cell.angle_alpha   90.00
_cell.angle_beta   90.00
_cell.angle_gamma   90.00
#
_symmetry.space_group_name_H-M   'P 1'
#
loop_
_entity.id
_entity.type
_entity.pdbx_description
1 polymer ?
#
loop_
_entity_poly.entity_id
_entity_poly.type
_entity_poly.pdbx_seq_one_letter_code
_entity_poly.pdbx_strand_id
1 'polypeptide(L)'
;MKLSDRVKKLRNQHGFSQEELAKQTQLSLRTIQRIEQNETEARGDTLIRLAQVFDLKPIDLTGTNEKAQTYLVPILNFSALSFLIYPILGFIVPLILWYFKRNEDEKLNETGKKLLNFQATWMLVISFLYALSMFIKVMHVGGVFRIYTFLIIIYGFYALNFVLILLNTFRSKNLKDVIYKPAIPFF
;
A
#
# COMPACT_ATOMS: atom_id res chain seq x y z
N MET A 1 -4.28 -13.71 -10.19
CA MET A 1 -5.23 -14.30 -11.16
C MET A 1 -4.43 -14.76 -12.39
N LYS A 2 -4.79 -15.88 -13.04
CA LYS A 2 -4.11 -16.31 -14.28
C LYS A 2 -4.55 -15.42 -15.44
N LEU A 3 -3.70 -15.30 -16.47
CA LEU A 3 -4.01 -14.53 -17.67
C LEU A 3 -5.31 -15.02 -18.34
N SER A 4 -5.50 -16.34 -18.42
CA SER A 4 -6.72 -17.01 -18.95
C SER A 4 -7.99 -16.52 -18.27
N ASP A 5 -7.99 -16.52 -16.92
CA ASP A 5 -9.16 -16.10 -16.12
C ASP A 5 -9.45 -14.60 -16.30
N ARG A 6 -8.38 -13.81 -16.45
CA ARG A 6 -8.49 -12.36 -16.63
C ARG A 6 -9.05 -12.01 -18.01
N VAL A 7 -8.55 -12.63 -19.07
CA VAL A 7 -9.10 -12.47 -20.44
C VAL A 7 -10.57 -12.83 -20.47
N LYS A 8 -10.94 -14.01 -19.93
CA LYS A 8 -12.33 -14.47 -19.85
C LYS A 8 -13.23 -13.50 -19.06
N LYS A 9 -12.73 -13.00 -17.92
CA LYS A 9 -13.47 -12.01 -17.10
C LYS A 9 -13.68 -10.70 -17.86
N LEU A 10 -12.63 -10.15 -18.46
CA LEU A 10 -12.72 -8.90 -19.24
C LEU A 10 -13.65 -9.05 -20.43
N ARG A 11 -13.55 -10.16 -21.18
CA ARG A 11 -14.45 -10.47 -22.28
C ARG A 11 -15.92 -10.43 -21.83
N ASN A 12 -16.24 -11.13 -20.73
CA ASN A 12 -17.59 -11.15 -20.19
C ASN A 12 -18.06 -9.77 -19.69
N GLN A 13 -17.18 -8.96 -19.12
CA GLN A 13 -17.48 -7.60 -18.66
C GLN A 13 -17.79 -6.67 -19.83
N HIS A 14 -17.15 -6.86 -20.99
CA HIS A 14 -17.42 -6.11 -22.22
C HIS A 14 -18.58 -6.71 -23.05
N GLY A 15 -19.19 -7.80 -22.59
CA GLY A 15 -20.30 -8.46 -23.26
C GLY A 15 -19.92 -9.20 -24.55
N PHE A 16 -18.65 -9.49 -24.77
CA PHE A 16 -18.20 -10.16 -25.99
C PHE A 16 -18.38 -11.68 -25.92
N SER A 17 -18.81 -12.26 -27.05
CA SER A 17 -18.64 -13.70 -27.32
C SER A 17 -17.16 -14.01 -27.61
N GLN A 18 -16.75 -15.29 -27.59
CA GLN A 18 -15.38 -15.66 -27.99
C GLN A 18 -15.11 -15.32 -29.46
N GLU A 19 -16.11 -15.44 -30.31
CA GLU A 19 -16.06 -15.06 -31.75
C GLU A 19 -15.88 -13.55 -31.92
N GLU A 20 -16.59 -12.75 -31.13
CA GLU A 20 -16.46 -11.28 -31.19
C GLU A 20 -15.09 -10.84 -30.68
N LEU A 21 -14.58 -11.43 -29.60
CA LEU A 21 -13.23 -11.13 -29.13
C LEU A 21 -12.18 -11.52 -30.18
N ALA A 22 -12.34 -12.66 -30.83
CA ALA A 22 -11.48 -13.10 -31.94
C ALA A 22 -11.45 -12.10 -33.08
N LYS A 23 -12.63 -11.61 -33.47
CA LYS A 23 -12.80 -10.60 -34.52
C LYS A 23 -12.16 -9.26 -34.13
N GLN A 24 -12.41 -8.77 -32.91
CA GLN A 24 -11.88 -7.49 -32.44
C GLN A 24 -10.33 -7.51 -32.30
N THR A 25 -9.79 -8.64 -31.85
CA THR A 25 -8.34 -8.82 -31.68
C THR A 25 -7.63 -9.23 -32.98
N GLN A 26 -8.37 -9.53 -34.05
CA GLN A 26 -7.85 -10.12 -35.29
C GLN A 26 -7.06 -11.42 -35.04
N LEU A 27 -7.52 -12.21 -34.06
CA LEU A 27 -6.99 -13.54 -33.74
C LEU A 27 -7.97 -14.62 -34.18
N SER A 28 -7.51 -15.86 -34.35
CA SER A 28 -8.42 -16.96 -34.60
C SER A 28 -9.25 -17.30 -33.35
N LEU A 29 -10.52 -17.75 -33.56
CA LEU A 29 -11.36 -18.24 -32.48
C LEU A 29 -10.64 -19.32 -31.66
N ARG A 30 -9.93 -20.23 -32.33
CA ARG A 30 -9.13 -21.29 -31.68
C ARG A 30 -8.03 -20.72 -30.78
N THR A 31 -7.41 -19.61 -31.17
CA THR A 31 -6.42 -18.93 -30.34
C THR A 31 -7.06 -18.40 -29.06
N ILE A 32 -8.21 -17.72 -29.14
CA ILE A 32 -8.94 -17.22 -27.98
C ILE A 32 -9.33 -18.36 -27.03
N GLN A 33 -9.90 -19.44 -27.59
CA GLN A 33 -10.27 -20.63 -26.81
C GLN A 33 -9.09 -21.22 -26.04
N ARG A 34 -7.94 -21.41 -26.70
CA ARG A 34 -6.74 -21.94 -26.08
C ARG A 34 -6.18 -21.05 -24.98
N ILE A 35 -6.25 -19.72 -25.16
CA ILE A 35 -5.85 -18.76 -24.14
C ILE A 35 -6.78 -18.86 -22.92
N GLU A 36 -8.10 -18.85 -23.12
CA GLU A 36 -9.08 -18.93 -22.02
C GLU A 36 -9.07 -20.28 -21.29
N GLN A 37 -8.69 -21.37 -21.98
CA GLN A 37 -8.50 -22.70 -21.39
C GLN A 37 -7.12 -22.87 -20.72
N ASN A 38 -6.27 -21.83 -20.76
CA ASN A 38 -4.91 -21.84 -20.23
C ASN A 38 -3.98 -22.88 -20.89
N GLU A 39 -4.30 -23.28 -22.14
CA GLU A 39 -3.45 -24.16 -22.95
C GLU A 39 -2.28 -23.41 -23.58
N THR A 40 -2.45 -22.11 -23.81
CA THR A 40 -1.43 -21.24 -24.41
C THR A 40 -1.42 -19.88 -23.71
N GLU A 41 -0.26 -19.37 -23.37
CA GLU A 41 -0.11 -18.01 -22.87
C GLU A 41 -0.05 -17.02 -24.05
N ALA A 42 -0.81 -15.93 -23.97
CA ALA A 42 -0.68 -14.83 -24.91
C ALA A 42 0.65 -14.10 -24.65
N ARG A 43 1.48 -13.99 -25.71
CA ARG A 43 2.78 -13.28 -25.67
C ARG A 43 2.91 -12.37 -26.88
N GLY A 44 3.86 -11.42 -26.79
CA GLY A 44 4.17 -10.52 -27.90
C GLY A 44 2.95 -9.83 -28.50
N ASP A 45 2.78 -9.94 -29.81
CA ASP A 45 1.71 -9.29 -30.56
C ASP A 45 0.29 -9.73 -30.11
N THR A 46 0.10 -11.00 -29.78
CA THR A 46 -1.19 -11.51 -29.25
C THR A 46 -1.60 -10.80 -27.96
N LEU A 47 -0.66 -10.59 -27.05
CA LEU A 47 -0.89 -9.89 -25.79
C LEU A 47 -1.21 -8.41 -26.02
N ILE A 48 -0.52 -7.76 -26.96
CA ILE A 48 -0.73 -6.35 -27.32
C ILE A 48 -2.14 -6.16 -27.89
N ARG A 49 -2.56 -7.02 -28.83
CA ARG A 49 -3.91 -6.95 -29.44
C ARG A 49 -5.02 -7.16 -28.43
N LEU A 50 -4.87 -8.15 -27.53
CA LEU A 50 -5.82 -8.36 -26.43
C LEU A 50 -5.91 -7.15 -25.50
N ALA A 51 -4.77 -6.57 -25.15
CA ALA A 51 -4.72 -5.40 -24.28
C ALA A 51 -5.38 -4.18 -24.92
N GLN A 52 -5.17 -3.97 -26.23
CA GLN A 52 -5.78 -2.86 -26.98
C GLN A 52 -7.31 -2.95 -27.00
N VAL A 53 -7.89 -4.15 -27.20
CA VAL A 53 -9.34 -4.33 -27.24
C VAL A 53 -9.99 -4.02 -25.89
N PHE A 54 -9.26 -4.23 -24.79
CA PHE A 54 -9.75 -3.97 -23.44
C PHE A 54 -9.30 -2.59 -22.89
N ASP A 55 -8.69 -1.75 -23.73
CA ASP A 55 -8.12 -0.44 -23.33
C ASP A 55 -7.16 -0.54 -22.13
N LEU A 56 -6.31 -1.57 -22.14
CA LEU A 56 -5.34 -1.86 -21.10
C LEU A 56 -3.92 -1.82 -21.66
N LYS A 57 -2.95 -1.60 -20.76
CA LYS A 57 -1.53 -1.88 -21.10
C LYS A 57 -1.29 -3.40 -21.07
N PRO A 58 -0.43 -3.95 -21.95
CA PRO A 58 -0.11 -5.38 -21.95
C PRO A 58 0.33 -5.93 -20.59
N ILE A 59 1.07 -5.13 -19.81
CA ILE A 59 1.52 -5.49 -18.47
C ILE A 59 0.36 -5.62 -17.48
N ASP A 60 -0.68 -4.82 -17.64
CA ASP A 60 -1.87 -4.88 -16.80
C ASP A 60 -2.67 -6.14 -17.10
N LEU A 61 -2.71 -6.57 -18.37
CA LEU A 61 -3.39 -7.80 -18.76
C LEU A 61 -2.70 -9.06 -18.19
N THR A 62 -1.37 -9.09 -18.08
CA THR A 62 -0.63 -10.23 -17.52
C THR A 62 -0.76 -10.38 -16.01
N GLY A 63 -1.30 -9.38 -15.30
CA GLY A 63 -1.41 -9.39 -13.84
C GLY A 63 -0.06 -9.27 -13.10
N THR A 64 1.03 -9.01 -13.82
CA THR A 64 2.34 -8.76 -13.19
C THR A 64 2.34 -7.50 -12.36
N ASN A 65 1.57 -6.48 -12.78
CA ASN A 65 1.37 -5.28 -11.97
C ASN A 65 0.63 -5.56 -10.66
N GLU A 66 -0.40 -6.42 -10.64
CA GLU A 66 -1.11 -6.76 -9.40
C GLU A 66 -0.17 -7.39 -8.36
N LYS A 67 0.77 -8.24 -8.80
CA LYS A 67 1.77 -8.82 -7.89
C LYS A 67 2.78 -7.78 -7.41
N ALA A 68 3.29 -6.94 -8.32
CA ALA A 68 4.21 -5.86 -7.95
C ALA A 68 3.54 -4.85 -7.01
N GLN A 69 2.30 -4.47 -7.26
CA GLN A 69 1.50 -3.59 -6.41
C GLN A 69 1.23 -4.20 -5.04
N THR A 70 0.98 -5.52 -4.97
CA THR A 70 0.75 -6.24 -3.71
C THR A 70 1.96 -6.16 -2.76
N TYR A 71 3.19 -6.04 -3.29
CA TYR A 71 4.39 -5.90 -2.45
C TYR A 71 4.67 -4.45 -2.02
N LEU A 72 4.21 -3.46 -2.77
CA LEU A 72 4.47 -2.05 -2.45
C LEU A 72 3.78 -1.59 -1.16
N VAL A 73 2.56 -2.07 -0.90
CA VAL A 73 1.81 -1.69 0.32
C VAL A 73 2.50 -2.15 1.61
N PRO A 74 2.93 -3.41 1.76
CA PRO A 74 3.74 -3.83 2.90
C PRO A 74 5.07 -3.08 3.03
N ILE A 75 5.75 -2.79 1.91
CA ILE A 75 7.01 -2.04 1.90
C ILE A 75 6.77 -0.62 2.39
N LEU A 76 5.70 0.04 1.95
CA LEU A 76 5.31 1.36 2.42
C LEU A 76 5.06 1.38 3.93
N ASN A 77 4.31 0.41 4.46
CA ASN A 77 4.07 0.29 5.88
C ASN A 77 5.37 0.02 6.65
N PHE A 78 6.21 -0.91 6.15
CA PHE A 78 7.48 -1.25 6.78
C PHE A 78 8.46 -0.07 6.81
N SER A 79 8.43 0.80 5.79
CA SER A 79 9.28 1.98 5.71
C SER A 79 9.07 2.95 6.88
N ALA A 80 7.89 2.94 7.50
CA ALA A 80 7.61 3.75 8.68
C ALA A 80 8.46 3.34 9.91
N LEU A 81 9.02 2.12 9.94
CA LEU A 81 9.97 1.70 11.00
C LEU A 81 11.26 2.52 11.00
N SER A 82 11.52 3.33 9.98
CA SER A 82 12.64 4.28 9.99
C SER A 82 12.58 5.26 11.17
N PHE A 83 11.44 5.40 11.86
CA PHE A 83 11.34 6.17 13.10
C PHE A 83 12.27 5.66 14.21
N LEU A 84 12.69 4.38 14.16
CA LEU A 84 13.64 3.79 15.12
C LEU A 84 15.04 4.40 15.02
N ILE A 85 15.42 4.91 13.82
CA ILE A 85 16.70 5.60 13.61
C ILE A 85 16.56 7.04 14.08
N TYR A 86 15.52 7.72 13.61
CA TYR A 86 15.19 9.09 14.00
C TYR A 86 13.69 9.34 13.84
N PRO A 87 12.99 9.92 14.82
CA PRO A 87 11.52 10.02 14.84
C PRO A 87 10.89 10.59 13.56
N ILE A 88 11.50 11.64 13.00
CA ILE A 88 10.97 12.28 11.78
C ILE A 88 11.07 11.41 10.54
N LEU A 89 12.01 10.46 10.49
CA LEU A 89 12.18 9.56 9.35
C LEU A 89 10.97 8.62 9.20
N GLY A 90 10.29 8.29 10.31
CA GLY A 90 9.05 7.52 10.29
C GLY A 90 7.91 8.17 9.51
N PHE A 91 7.99 9.47 9.28
CA PHE A 91 7.08 10.23 8.42
C PHE A 91 7.68 10.48 7.02
N ILE A 92 8.93 10.97 6.96
CA ILE A 92 9.56 11.40 5.70
C ILE A 92 9.76 10.24 4.73
N VAL A 93 10.24 9.08 5.20
CA VAL A 93 10.52 7.94 4.31
C VAL A 93 9.24 7.38 3.68
N PRO A 94 8.16 7.10 4.44
CA PRO A 94 6.87 6.72 3.83
C PRO A 94 6.30 7.82 2.93
N LEU A 95 6.45 9.10 3.27
CA LEU A 95 5.96 10.21 2.44
C LEU A 95 6.62 10.22 1.07
N ILE A 96 7.94 10.06 1.01
CA ILE A 96 8.70 10.00 -0.25
C ILE A 96 8.22 8.81 -1.09
N LEU A 97 8.16 7.61 -0.50
CA LEU A 97 7.71 6.40 -1.20
C LEU A 97 6.27 6.55 -1.71
N TRP A 98 5.36 7.06 -0.87
CA TRP A 98 3.98 7.32 -1.26
C TRP A 98 3.90 8.35 -2.39
N TYR A 99 4.62 9.46 -2.30
CA TYR A 99 4.57 10.54 -3.31
C TYR A 99 4.95 10.05 -4.70
N PHE A 100 5.99 9.22 -4.82
CA PHE A 100 6.43 8.68 -6.11
C PHE A 100 5.53 7.57 -6.64
N LYS A 101 4.84 6.83 -5.76
CA LYS A 101 4.11 5.61 -6.13
C LYS A 101 2.57 5.73 -6.04
N ARG A 102 2.02 6.82 -5.51
CA ARG A 102 0.58 7.00 -5.26
C ARG A 102 -0.31 6.88 -6.49
N ASN A 103 0.23 7.20 -7.67
CA ASN A 103 -0.53 7.16 -8.93
C ASN A 103 -0.50 5.78 -9.60
N GLU A 104 0.29 4.84 -9.08
CA GLU A 104 0.39 3.50 -9.66
C GLU A 104 -0.69 2.54 -9.13
N ASP A 105 -1.21 2.80 -7.92
CA ASP A 105 -2.17 1.92 -7.25
C ASP A 105 -3.06 2.71 -6.28
N GLU A 106 -4.37 2.63 -6.46
CA GLU A 106 -5.36 3.27 -5.58
C GLU A 106 -5.26 2.76 -4.13
N LYS A 107 -5.06 1.44 -3.95
CA LYS A 107 -4.88 0.85 -2.61
C LYS A 107 -3.62 1.35 -1.92
N LEU A 108 -2.53 1.54 -2.67
CA LEU A 108 -1.30 2.13 -2.16
C LEU A 108 -1.54 3.59 -1.75
N ASN A 109 -2.28 4.35 -2.56
CA ASN A 109 -2.62 5.74 -2.27
C ASN A 109 -3.44 5.87 -0.98
N GLU A 110 -4.51 5.08 -0.85
CA GLU A 110 -5.35 5.09 0.36
C GLU A 110 -4.58 4.64 1.60
N THR A 111 -3.79 3.56 1.49
CA THR A 111 -2.99 3.07 2.61
C THR A 111 -1.94 4.09 3.02
N GLY A 112 -1.30 4.74 2.05
CA GLY A 112 -0.32 5.79 2.29
C GLY A 112 -0.91 6.97 3.04
N LYS A 113 -2.08 7.46 2.64
CA LYS A 113 -2.79 8.52 3.37
C LYS A 113 -3.09 8.13 4.82
N LYS A 114 -3.60 6.92 5.06
CA LYS A 114 -3.86 6.42 6.41
C LYS A 114 -2.59 6.34 7.26
N LEU A 115 -1.49 5.83 6.69
CA LEU A 115 -0.19 5.74 7.36
C LEU A 115 0.38 7.13 7.68
N LEU A 116 0.38 8.04 6.70
CA LEU A 116 0.93 9.40 6.86
C LEU A 116 0.13 10.20 7.90
N ASN A 117 -1.20 10.13 7.86
CA ASN A 117 -2.05 10.74 8.87
C ASN A 117 -1.73 10.22 10.28
N PHE A 118 -1.54 8.91 10.41
CA PHE A 118 -1.16 8.28 11.67
C PHE A 118 0.21 8.75 12.15
N GLN A 119 1.23 8.74 11.28
CA GLN A 119 2.58 9.16 11.66
C GLN A 119 2.65 10.66 11.99
N ALA A 120 1.93 11.52 11.25
CA ALA A 120 1.84 12.94 11.55
C ALA A 120 1.19 13.17 12.93
N THR A 121 0.07 12.50 13.21
CA THR A 121 -0.60 12.55 14.53
C THR A 121 0.35 12.09 15.63
N TRP A 122 1.07 10.99 15.38
CA TRP A 122 2.03 10.43 16.31
C TRP A 122 3.17 11.40 16.63
N MET A 123 3.73 12.06 15.62
CA MET A 123 4.76 13.09 15.79
C MET A 123 4.26 14.26 16.64
N LEU A 124 3.03 14.72 16.43
CA LEU A 124 2.43 15.79 17.23
C LEU A 124 2.30 15.38 18.70
N VAL A 125 1.80 14.16 18.95
CA VAL A 125 1.65 13.65 20.33
C VAL A 125 3.01 13.54 21.03
N ILE A 126 4.00 12.96 20.37
CA ILE A 126 5.35 12.81 20.94
C ILE A 126 6.00 14.18 21.17
N SER A 127 5.89 15.10 20.22
CA SER A 127 6.42 16.47 20.37
C SER A 127 5.78 17.19 21.55
N PHE A 128 4.46 17.05 21.71
CA PHE A 128 3.76 17.62 22.87
C PHE A 128 4.23 17.02 24.18
N LEU A 129 4.41 15.70 24.26
CA LEU A 129 4.92 15.03 25.46
C LEU A 129 6.34 15.49 25.82
N TYR A 130 7.22 15.66 24.81
CA TYR A 130 8.56 16.20 25.03
C TYR A 130 8.53 17.66 25.54
N ALA A 131 7.70 18.51 24.92
CA ALA A 131 7.54 19.89 25.33
C ALA A 131 7.01 19.99 26.77
N LEU A 132 6.01 19.18 27.11
CA LEU A 132 5.45 19.11 28.46
C LEU A 132 6.49 18.62 29.48
N SER A 133 7.27 17.58 29.13
CA SER A 133 8.36 17.08 29.97
C SER A 133 9.41 18.16 30.25
N MET A 134 9.77 18.92 29.19
CA MET A 134 10.73 20.01 29.32
C MET A 134 10.20 21.17 30.18
N PHE A 135 8.92 21.54 29.97
CA PHE A 135 8.25 22.56 30.78
C PHE A 135 8.24 22.20 32.29
N ILE A 136 7.87 20.95 32.62
CA ILE A 136 7.88 20.45 34.01
C ILE A 136 9.27 20.51 34.60
N LYS A 137 10.30 20.17 33.82
CA LYS A 137 11.71 20.23 34.25
C LYS A 137 12.15 21.67 34.55
N VAL A 138 11.82 22.62 33.65
CA VAL A 138 12.19 24.05 33.81
C VAL A 138 11.49 24.66 35.02
N MET A 139 10.24 24.33 35.26
CA MET A 139 9.46 24.83 36.39
C MET A 139 9.82 24.19 37.73
N HIS A 140 10.76 23.25 37.75
CA HIS A 140 11.18 22.51 38.95
C HIS A 140 9.98 21.83 39.68
N VAL A 141 8.90 21.59 38.99
CA VAL A 141 7.69 20.96 39.53
C VAL A 141 7.87 19.44 39.53
N GLY A 142 8.32 18.89 40.66
CA GLY A 142 8.43 17.44 40.90
C GLY A 142 9.85 16.90 40.85
N GLY A 143 10.08 15.91 41.70
CA GLY A 143 11.39 15.26 41.86
C GLY A 143 11.71 14.28 40.71
N VAL A 144 12.86 13.60 40.85
CA VAL A 144 13.42 12.60 39.91
C VAL A 144 12.41 11.53 39.50
N PHE A 145 11.48 11.15 40.36
CA PHE A 145 10.43 10.14 40.08
C PHE A 145 9.53 10.52 38.90
N ARG A 146 9.21 11.80 38.70
CA ARG A 146 8.39 12.27 37.57
C ARG A 146 9.11 12.15 36.23
N ILE A 147 10.43 12.35 36.22
CA ILE A 147 11.22 12.21 34.98
C ILE A 147 11.14 10.75 34.48
N TYR A 148 11.35 9.79 35.37
CA TYR A 148 11.24 8.38 35.01
C TYR A 148 9.84 7.99 34.52
N THR A 149 8.80 8.53 35.14
CA THR A 149 7.41 8.30 34.67
C THR A 149 7.19 8.81 33.27
N PHE A 150 7.68 10.01 32.93
CA PHE A 150 7.58 10.53 31.56
C PHE A 150 8.38 9.69 30.55
N LEU A 151 9.57 9.25 30.91
CA LEU A 151 10.36 8.37 30.05
C LEU A 151 9.61 7.05 29.78
N ILE A 152 9.02 6.43 30.78
CA ILE A 152 8.22 5.21 30.62
C ILE A 152 7.05 5.44 29.67
N ILE A 153 6.33 6.56 29.82
CA ILE A 153 5.22 6.92 28.93
C ILE A 153 5.72 7.08 27.49
N ILE A 154 6.79 7.83 27.27
CA ILE A 154 7.36 8.05 25.94
C ILE A 154 7.78 6.71 25.31
N TYR A 155 8.52 5.87 26.01
CA TYR A 155 8.93 4.54 25.52
C TYR A 155 7.73 3.64 25.26
N GLY A 156 6.69 3.69 26.09
CA GLY A 156 5.43 2.96 25.87
C GLY A 156 4.76 3.39 24.56
N PHE A 157 4.73 4.68 24.27
CA PHE A 157 4.24 5.20 23.00
C PHE A 157 5.07 4.71 21.80
N TYR A 158 6.40 4.73 21.88
CA TYR A 158 7.27 4.20 20.83
C TYR A 158 7.03 2.70 20.59
N ALA A 159 6.89 1.92 21.65
CA ALA A 159 6.58 0.49 21.54
C ALA A 159 5.22 0.25 20.90
N LEU A 160 4.21 1.05 21.25
CA LEU A 160 2.88 0.96 20.64
C LEU A 160 2.92 1.29 19.13
N ASN A 161 3.63 2.35 18.73
CA ASN A 161 3.83 2.69 17.32
C ASN A 161 4.49 1.55 16.56
N PHE A 162 5.55 0.96 17.11
CA PHE A 162 6.25 -0.18 16.54
C PHE A 162 5.30 -1.36 16.29
N VAL A 163 4.53 -1.75 17.31
CA VAL A 163 3.57 -2.85 17.23
C VAL A 163 2.50 -2.57 16.16
N LEU A 164 1.94 -1.36 16.13
CA LEU A 164 0.93 -0.98 15.14
C LEU A 164 1.46 -1.02 13.70
N ILE A 165 2.69 -0.55 13.47
CA ILE A 165 3.33 -0.63 12.15
C ILE A 165 3.50 -2.09 11.73
N LEU A 166 4.03 -2.95 12.61
CA LEU A 166 4.21 -4.37 12.31
C LEU A 166 2.88 -5.06 12.01
N LEU A 167 1.86 -4.87 12.86
CA LEU A 167 0.54 -5.46 12.65
C LEU A 167 -0.05 -5.03 11.29
N ASN A 168 0.05 -3.75 10.93
CA ASN A 168 -0.46 -3.25 9.66
C ASN A 168 0.38 -3.74 8.47
N THR A 169 1.68 -3.93 8.64
CA THR A 169 2.54 -4.55 7.62
C THR A 169 2.09 -5.99 7.33
N PHE A 170 1.84 -6.80 8.37
CA PHE A 170 1.33 -8.17 8.20
C PHE A 170 -0.09 -8.19 7.62
N ARG A 171 -0.98 -7.28 8.05
CA ARG A 171 -2.34 -7.16 7.50
C ARG A 171 -2.31 -6.83 6.01
N SER A 172 -1.48 -5.86 5.61
CA SER A 172 -1.35 -5.46 4.21
C SER A 172 -0.76 -6.55 3.32
N LYS A 173 0.18 -7.35 3.83
CA LYS A 173 0.72 -8.52 3.13
C LYS A 173 -0.37 -9.56 2.83
N ASN A 174 -1.35 -9.70 3.71
CA ASN A 174 -2.48 -10.62 3.54
C ASN A 174 -3.69 -9.95 2.85
N LEU A 175 -3.50 -8.85 2.12
CA LEU A 175 -4.54 -8.09 1.41
C LEU A 175 -5.67 -7.55 2.32
N LYS A 176 -5.48 -7.54 3.64
CA LYS A 176 -6.44 -6.97 4.60
C LYS A 176 -6.22 -5.47 4.73
N ASP A 177 -7.29 -4.75 5.03
CA ASP A 177 -7.21 -3.32 5.25
C ASP A 177 -6.36 -2.97 6.48
N VAL A 178 -5.58 -1.91 6.34
CA VAL A 178 -4.78 -1.37 7.45
C VAL A 178 -5.65 -0.61 8.44
N ILE A 179 -5.29 -0.68 9.72
CA ILE A 179 -5.96 0.02 10.81
C ILE A 179 -4.96 0.96 11.45
N TYR A 180 -5.04 2.24 11.10
CA TYR A 180 -4.27 3.30 11.70
C TYR A 180 -5.22 4.25 12.42
N LYS A 181 -5.50 3.96 13.70
CA LYS A 181 -6.33 4.80 14.58
C LYS A 181 -5.67 4.88 15.97
N PRO A 182 -5.73 6.03 16.64
CA PRO A 182 -6.29 7.30 16.18
C PRO A 182 -5.38 8.02 15.18
N ALA A 183 -5.97 8.74 14.23
CA ALA A 183 -5.23 9.59 13.30
C ALA A 183 -6.08 10.82 12.93
N ILE A 184 -5.43 11.98 12.87
CA ILE A 184 -6.02 13.22 12.38
C ILE A 184 -5.88 13.24 10.85
N PRO A 185 -6.94 13.49 10.07
CA PRO A 185 -6.86 13.52 8.61
C PRO A 185 -6.16 14.81 8.15
N PHE A 186 -4.93 14.67 7.60
CA PHE A 186 -4.17 15.76 6.97
C PHE A 186 -4.11 15.58 5.45
N PHE A 187 -4.27 14.32 4.96
CA PHE A 187 -4.16 13.94 3.56
C PHE A 187 -5.45 13.32 3.01
#